data_6a39709e69417b2a355fa2f8f75970ee
#
_entry.id   6a39709e69417b2a355fa2f8f75970ee
#
_cell.length_a   1.000
_cell.length_b   1.000
_cell.length_c   1.000
_cell.angle_alpha   90.00
_cell.angle_beta   90.00
_cell.angle_gamma   90.00
#
_symmetry.space_group_name_H-M   'P 1'
#
loop_
_entity.id
_entity.type
_entity.pdbx_description
1 polymer ?
#
loop_
_entity_poly.entity_id
_entity_poly.type
_entity_poly.pdbx_seq_one_letter_code
_entity_poly.pdbx_strand_id
1 'polypeptide(L)' 'MSMDTKQQLTLGREEWELVTELVERERRELHAEIHRTDSHEYRTKLSRRLELADQVLKVLCPEKVA' A
#
# COMPACT_ATOMS: atom_id res chain seq x y z
N MET A 1 21.79 -8.47 -9.17
CA MET A 1 21.65 -8.11 -9.02
C MET A 1 21.34 -7.54 -8.53
N SER A 2 21.17 -7.19 -8.43
CA SER A 2 20.90 -6.57 -7.99
C SER A 2 20.76 -5.82 -7.75
N MET A 3 20.67 -5.63 -7.77
CA MET A 3 20.53 -4.92 -7.50
C MET A 3 20.24 -4.05 -7.26
N ASP A 4 20.20 -3.69 -7.51
CA ASP A 4 19.89 -2.77 -7.36
C ASP A 4 19.33 -2.21 -6.46
N THR A 5 19.35 -2.57 -6.12
CA THR A 5 18.79 -2.31 -5.07
C THR A 5 19.15 -1.22 -4.40
N LYS A 6 20.15 -0.93 -4.42
CA LYS A 6 20.54 0.12 -3.83
C LYS A 6 20.11 1.20 -4.56
N GLN A 7 19.37 1.06 -5.50
CA GLN A 7 18.99 2.06 -6.14
C GLN A 7 18.17 2.88 -5.42
N GLN A 8 18.27 4.13 -5.49
CA GLN A 8 17.48 4.95 -4.87
C GLN A 8 16.31 5.11 -5.67
N LEU A 9 15.13 5.14 -5.19
CA LEU A 9 13.96 5.41 -5.92
C LEU A 9 13.78 6.88 -5.99
N THR A 10 14.29 7.45 -7.02
CA THR A 10 14.27 8.89 -7.16
C THR A 10 13.10 9.29 -8.02
N LEU A 11 11.95 9.43 -7.43
CA LEU A 11 10.76 9.83 -8.15
C LEU A 11 10.46 11.29 -7.93
N GLY A 12 9.89 11.92 -8.93
CA GLY A 12 9.46 13.30 -8.80
C GLY A 12 8.18 13.42 -8.01
N ARG A 13 7.79 14.67 -7.72
CA ARG A 13 6.63 14.90 -6.90
C ARG A 13 5.36 14.30 -7.49
N GLU A 14 5.16 14.51 -8.78
CA GLU A 14 3.97 14.00 -9.42
C GLU A 14 3.94 12.48 -9.41
N GLU A 15 5.10 11.88 -9.56
CA GLU A 15 5.19 10.43 -9.55
C GLU A 15 4.89 9.90 -8.16
N TRP A 16 5.37 10.57 -7.13
CA TRP A 16 5.07 10.14 -5.78
C TRP A 16 3.60 10.32 -5.46
N GLU A 17 2.97 11.35 -6.03
CA GLU A 17 1.54 11.54 -5.83
C GLU A 17 0.76 10.41 -6.48
N LEU A 18 1.20 9.98 -7.66
CA LEU A 18 0.54 8.86 -8.33
C LEU A 18 0.66 7.59 -7.50
N VAL A 19 1.85 7.32 -6.98
CA VAL A 19 2.06 6.13 -6.16
C VAL A 19 1.13 6.18 -4.95
N THR A 20 1.05 7.34 -4.30
CA THR A 20 0.21 7.49 -3.13
C THR A 20 -1.24 7.21 -3.47
N GLU A 21 -1.71 7.73 -4.59
CA GLU A 21 -3.10 7.51 -4.99
C GLU A 21 -3.37 6.03 -5.25
N LEU A 22 -2.43 5.37 -5.90
CA LEU A 22 -2.62 3.96 -6.20
C LEU A 22 -2.66 3.12 -4.94
N VAL A 23 -1.82 3.43 -3.96
CA VAL A 23 -1.82 2.69 -2.72
C VAL A 23 -3.10 2.97 -1.92
N GLU A 24 -3.57 4.22 -1.94
CA GLU A 24 -4.81 4.56 -1.25
C GLU A 24 -6.00 3.83 -1.87
N ARG A 25 -6.00 3.72 -3.19
CA ARG A 25 -7.07 2.99 -3.86
C ARG A 25 -7.02 1.52 -3.49
N GLU A 26 -5.84 0.94 -3.49
CA GLU A 26 -5.69 -0.45 -3.12
C GLU A 26 -6.17 -0.67 -1.69
N ARG A 27 -5.86 0.25 -0.81
CA ARG A 27 -6.27 0.13 0.58
C ARG A 27 -7.79 0.12 0.70
N ARG A 28 -8.47 1.00 -0.04
CA ARG A 28 -9.93 1.03 0.00
C ARG A 28 -10.53 -0.25 -0.56
N GLU A 29 -9.93 -0.76 -1.63
CA GLU A 29 -10.42 -1.99 -2.22
C GLU A 29 -10.21 -3.17 -1.31
N LEU A 30 -9.10 -3.19 -0.57
CA LEU A 30 -8.84 -4.26 0.37
C LEU A 30 -9.84 -4.24 1.51
N HIS A 31 -10.20 -3.06 2.01
CA HIS A 31 -11.22 -2.96 3.04
C HIS A 31 -12.53 -3.56 2.55
N ALA A 32 -12.94 -3.20 1.35
CA ALA A 32 -14.19 -3.72 0.81
C ALA A 32 -14.13 -5.23 0.61
N GLU A 33 -12.99 -5.71 0.15
CA GLU A 33 -12.85 -7.13 -0.10
C GLU A 33 -12.89 -7.94 1.20
N ILE A 34 -12.24 -7.41 2.24
CA ILE A 34 -12.23 -8.07 3.52
C ILE A 34 -13.65 -8.21 4.06
N HIS A 35 -14.47 -7.17 3.86
CA HIS A 35 -15.84 -7.23 4.32
C HIS A 35 -16.69 -8.20 3.53
N ARG A 36 -16.35 -8.43 2.27
CA ARG A 36 -17.15 -9.29 1.44
C ARG A 36 -16.77 -10.75 1.48
N THR A 37 -15.55 -11.05 1.90
CA THR A 37 -15.10 -12.43 1.82
C THR A 37 -15.50 -13.22 3.05
N ASP A 38 -15.92 -14.47 2.83
CA ASP A 38 -16.26 -15.35 3.91
C ASP A 38 -15.11 -16.28 4.26
N SER A 39 -14.10 -16.34 3.45
CA SER A 39 -13.00 -17.25 3.69
C SER A 39 -12.03 -16.66 4.71
N HIS A 40 -11.81 -17.38 5.79
CA HIS A 40 -10.89 -16.92 6.83
C HIS A 40 -9.47 -16.83 6.30
N GLU A 41 -9.06 -17.82 5.54
CA GLU A 41 -7.70 -17.81 4.99
C GLU A 41 -7.48 -16.64 4.06
N TYR A 42 -8.45 -16.41 3.20
CA TYR A 42 -8.33 -15.33 2.24
C TYR A 42 -8.36 -14.00 2.96
N ARG A 43 -9.20 -13.87 3.98
CA ARG A 43 -9.28 -12.64 4.75
C ARG A 43 -7.95 -12.34 5.44
N THR A 44 -7.27 -13.37 5.93
CA THR A 44 -5.99 -13.18 6.56
C THR A 44 -4.96 -12.62 5.57
N LYS A 45 -4.96 -13.14 4.35
CA LYS A 45 -4.05 -12.64 3.34
C LYS A 45 -4.35 -11.18 2.98
N LEU A 46 -5.63 -10.85 2.86
CA LEU A 46 -6.00 -9.49 2.54
C LEU A 46 -5.63 -8.54 3.68
N SER A 47 -5.79 -8.98 4.91
CA SER A 47 -5.46 -8.14 6.05
C SER A 47 -3.96 -7.86 6.10
N ARG A 48 -3.15 -8.85 5.76
CA ARG A 48 -1.72 -8.64 5.71
C ARG A 48 -1.37 -7.61 4.64
N ARG A 49 -2.01 -7.71 3.48
CA ARG A 49 -1.76 -6.77 2.42
C ARG A 49 -2.19 -5.37 2.82
N LEU A 50 -3.29 -5.27 3.56
CA LEU A 50 -3.75 -3.98 4.05
C LEU A 50 -2.74 -3.37 5.02
N GLU A 51 -2.15 -4.17 5.89
CA GLU A 51 -1.11 -3.67 6.78
C GLU A 51 0.06 -3.11 6.01
N LEU A 52 0.46 -3.81 4.93
CA LEU A 52 1.56 -3.33 4.13
C LEU A 52 1.22 -2.02 3.43
N ALA A 53 -0.02 -1.89 2.96
CA ALA A 53 -0.43 -0.65 2.33
C ALA A 53 -0.40 0.50 3.34
N ASP A 54 -0.84 0.25 4.57
CA ASP A 54 -0.80 1.27 5.60
C ASP A 54 0.63 1.68 5.92
N GLN A 55 1.55 0.73 5.97
CA GLN A 55 2.94 1.04 6.25
C GLN A 55 3.54 1.88 5.13
N VAL A 56 3.21 1.56 3.89
CA VAL A 56 3.71 2.32 2.76
C VAL A 56 3.18 3.74 2.82
N LEU A 57 1.89 3.90 3.14
CA LEU A 57 1.31 5.23 3.19
C LEU A 57 1.92 6.07 4.32
N LYS A 58 2.30 5.45 5.41
CA LYS A 58 2.96 6.19 6.48
C LYS A 58 4.27 6.79 6.02
N VAL A 59 4.96 6.08 5.14
CA VAL A 59 6.22 6.59 4.61
C VAL A 59 5.98 7.68 3.59
N LEU A 60 4.96 7.49 2.74
CA LEU A 60 4.69 8.44 1.67
C LEU A 60 4.01 9.70 2.16
N CYS A 61 3.07 9.57 3.07
CA CYS A 61 2.30 10.71 3.53
C CYS A 61 2.08 10.63 5.03
N PRO A 62 3.09 10.91 5.82
CA PRO A 62 2.95 10.75 7.27
C PRO A 62 1.83 11.59 7.87
N GLU A 63 1.62 12.78 7.34
CA GLU A 63 0.60 13.64 7.89
C GLU A 63 -0.77 13.11 7.65
N LYS A 64 -0.97 12.42 6.54
CA LYS A 64 -2.29 11.95 6.20
C LYS A 64 -2.70 10.73 7.00
N VAL A 65 -1.73 9.99 7.48
CA VAL A 65 -2.01 8.74 8.13
C VAL A 65 -2.11 8.89 9.63
N ALA A 66 -1.72 9.98 10.12
CA ALA A 66 -1.68 10.21 11.56
C ALA A 66 -3.02 10.07 12.31
#